data_f7a4da18b6728a799f0d9f14eff59cff
#
_entry.id   f7a4da18b6728a799f0d9f14eff59cff
#
_cell.length_a   1.000
_cell.length_b   1.000
_cell.length_c   1.000
_cell.angle_alpha   90.00
_cell.angle_beta   90.00
_cell.angle_gamma   90.00
#
_symmetry.space_group_name_H-M   'P 1'
#
loop_
_entity.id
_entity.type
_entity.pdbx_description
1 polymer ?
#
loop_
_entity_poly.entity_id
_entity_poly.type
_entity_poly.pdbx_seq_one_letter_code
_entity_poly.pdbx_strand_id
1 'polypeptide(L)'
;MEYIYNNELNQRAKHLLFGKKKLTPGLMFTINLVLSTMTTFRKRDRTLMSRKYIIDGYSEKKLKLSIYQDKTENVSKKPVILFFHGGAFMIKAGSHAHKLCEIYAKATGSIVVFVDYHLGPKHPIPCAFEDAWLALQWVHQNHLSLKVDISKIIVTGDSAGGYIAANLEKNRNGPKILFQLLVY
;
A
#
# COMPACT_ATOMS: atom_id res chain seq x y z
N MET A 1 -22.02 -21.18 8.11
CA MET A 1 -21.49 -21.49 6.76
C MET A 1 -20.26 -22.36 6.99
N GLU A 2 -20.42 -23.69 6.85
CA GLU A 2 -19.29 -24.63 6.99
C GLU A 2 -18.42 -24.54 5.75
N TYR A 3 -17.14 -24.20 5.95
CA TYR A 3 -16.16 -24.26 4.89
C TYR A 3 -15.78 -25.72 4.65
N ILE A 4 -16.21 -26.27 3.52
CA ILE A 4 -15.76 -27.60 3.06
C ILE A 4 -14.32 -27.46 2.63
N TYR A 5 -13.37 -27.75 3.52
CA TYR A 5 -11.96 -27.87 3.16
C TYR A 5 -11.77 -29.11 2.31
N ASN A 6 -11.39 -28.92 1.05
CA ASN A 6 -10.99 -30.03 0.20
C ASN A 6 -9.71 -30.66 0.73
N ASN A 7 -9.77 -31.91 1.20
CA ASN A 7 -8.66 -32.66 1.79
C ASN A 7 -7.44 -32.78 0.86
N GLU A 8 -7.63 -32.77 -0.46
CA GLU A 8 -6.56 -32.80 -1.45
C GLU A 8 -5.76 -31.48 -1.50
N LEU A 9 -6.43 -30.35 -1.42
CA LEU A 9 -5.80 -29.04 -1.31
C LEU A 9 -5.00 -28.92 -0.01
N ASN A 10 -5.51 -29.48 1.10
CA ASN A 10 -4.81 -29.50 2.39
C ASN A 10 -3.55 -30.39 2.36
N GLN A 11 -3.56 -31.52 1.65
CA GLN A 11 -2.36 -32.35 1.51
C GLN A 11 -1.29 -31.68 0.64
N ARG A 12 -1.67 -31.05 -0.47
CA ARG A 12 -0.75 -30.29 -1.32
C ARG A 12 -0.22 -29.04 -0.61
N ALA A 13 -1.05 -28.35 0.17
CA ALA A 13 -0.64 -27.20 0.96
C ALA A 13 0.32 -27.57 2.10
N LYS A 14 0.21 -28.77 2.69
CA LYS A 14 1.16 -29.24 3.71
C LYS A 14 2.61 -29.35 3.20
N HIS A 15 2.81 -29.62 1.92
CA HIS A 15 4.14 -29.63 1.30
C HIS A 15 4.65 -28.23 0.93
N LEU A 16 3.74 -27.25 0.78
CA LEU A 16 4.07 -25.85 0.52
C LEU A 16 4.23 -25.02 1.81
N LEU A 17 3.74 -25.52 2.93
CA LEU A 17 4.01 -24.92 4.24
C LEU A 17 5.48 -25.15 4.58
N PHE A 18 6.33 -24.19 4.25
CA PHE A 18 7.62 -23.98 4.85
C PHE A 18 7.50 -24.35 6.33
N GLY A 19 8.24 -25.40 6.75
CA GLY A 19 8.07 -26.06 8.04
C GLY A 19 7.75 -25.07 9.16
N LYS A 20 6.97 -25.51 10.13
CA LYS A 20 6.33 -24.77 11.27
C LYS A 20 7.25 -23.76 12.00
N LYS A 21 7.96 -22.90 11.30
CA LYS A 21 8.72 -21.80 11.90
C LYS A 21 7.71 -20.74 12.34
N LYS A 22 7.45 -20.70 13.64
CA LYS A 22 6.67 -19.62 14.24
C LYS A 22 7.34 -18.29 13.86
N LEU A 23 6.58 -17.36 13.28
CA LEU A 23 7.02 -15.98 13.09
C LEU A 23 7.24 -15.36 14.47
N THR A 24 8.46 -15.41 14.97
CA THR A 24 8.83 -14.77 16.22
C THR A 24 9.03 -13.27 16.00
N PRO A 25 8.83 -12.41 17.02
CA PRO A 25 9.10 -10.99 16.91
C PRO A 25 10.51 -10.65 16.40
N GLY A 26 11.52 -11.42 16.82
CA GLY A 26 12.91 -11.27 16.37
C GLY A 26 13.09 -11.59 14.88
N LEU A 27 12.46 -12.67 14.38
CA LEU A 27 12.50 -13.02 12.96
C LEU A 27 11.80 -11.94 12.12
N MET A 28 10.66 -11.42 12.58
CA MET A 28 9.94 -10.34 11.91
C MET A 28 10.76 -9.05 11.86
N PHE A 29 11.45 -8.71 12.96
CA PHE A 29 12.36 -7.57 12.99
C PHE A 29 13.48 -7.72 11.94
N THR A 30 14.11 -8.90 11.86
CA THR A 30 15.18 -9.19 10.90
C THR A 30 14.67 -9.10 9.46
N ILE A 31 13.51 -9.70 9.15
CA ILE A 31 12.87 -9.61 7.82
C ILE A 31 12.61 -8.15 7.47
N ASN A 32 12.02 -7.39 8.38
CA ASN A 32 11.68 -5.98 8.13
C ASN A 32 12.95 -5.10 7.98
N LEU A 33 14.03 -5.42 8.66
CA LEU A 33 15.31 -4.74 8.50
C LEU A 33 15.90 -5.01 7.11
N VAL A 34 15.94 -6.26 6.67
CA VAL A 34 16.43 -6.66 5.34
C VAL A 34 15.59 -5.99 4.25
N LEU A 35 14.27 -6.04 4.33
CA LEU A 35 13.39 -5.39 3.36
C LEU A 35 13.60 -3.86 3.32
N SER A 36 13.80 -3.25 4.48
CA SER A 36 14.07 -1.81 4.58
C SER A 36 15.39 -1.43 3.88
N THR A 37 16.46 -2.21 4.09
CA THR A 37 17.75 -1.98 3.44
C THR A 37 17.66 -2.18 1.92
N MET A 38 17.06 -3.27 1.47
CA MET A 38 16.83 -3.54 0.04
C MET A 38 16.01 -2.43 -0.63
N THR A 39 15.01 -1.90 0.05
CA THR A 39 14.18 -0.80 -0.48
C THR A 39 14.96 0.50 -0.55
N THR A 40 15.87 0.75 0.39
CA THR A 40 16.72 1.96 0.40
C THR A 40 17.69 1.97 -0.78
N PHE A 41 18.29 0.83 -1.09
CA PHE A 41 19.30 0.69 -2.16
C PHE A 41 18.71 0.28 -3.52
N ARG A 42 17.37 0.23 -3.66
CA ARG A 42 16.75 -0.14 -4.94
C ARG A 42 17.09 0.86 -6.05
N LYS A 43 17.29 0.33 -7.25
CA LYS A 43 17.43 1.17 -8.46
C LYS A 43 16.06 1.80 -8.78
N ARG A 44 16.01 3.12 -8.79
CA ARG A 44 14.79 3.89 -9.12
C ARG A 44 14.72 4.15 -10.62
N ASP A 45 13.51 4.24 -11.14
CA ASP A 45 13.31 4.67 -12.52
C ASP A 45 13.53 6.19 -12.62
N ARG A 46 14.54 6.58 -13.41
CA ARG A 46 14.93 8.00 -13.56
C ARG A 46 13.94 8.82 -14.39
N THR A 47 13.05 8.18 -15.15
CA THR A 47 12.00 8.85 -15.91
C THR A 47 10.85 9.33 -15.03
N LEU A 48 10.73 8.76 -13.83
CA LEU A 48 9.72 9.13 -12.86
C LEU A 48 10.22 10.22 -11.90
N MET A 49 9.31 11.12 -11.55
CA MET A 49 9.45 11.98 -10.38
C MET A 49 9.03 11.18 -9.15
N SER A 50 9.89 11.15 -8.13
CA SER A 50 9.54 10.55 -6.85
C SER A 50 9.70 11.59 -5.74
N ARG A 51 8.63 11.83 -4.98
CA ARG A 51 8.60 12.73 -3.82
C ARG A 51 8.18 11.96 -2.58
N LYS A 52 8.71 12.35 -1.43
CA LYS A 52 8.33 11.80 -0.13
C LYS A 52 7.65 12.87 0.71
N TYR A 53 6.58 12.49 1.36
CA TYR A 53 5.87 13.33 2.32
C TYR A 53 5.78 12.60 3.65
N ILE A 54 5.77 13.38 4.71
CA ILE A 54 5.52 12.91 6.07
C ILE A 54 4.29 13.66 6.55
N ILE A 55 3.26 12.91 6.90
CA ILE A 55 1.99 13.44 7.39
C ILE A 55 1.70 12.88 8.77
N ASP A 56 0.73 13.42 9.45
CA ASP A 56 0.25 12.82 10.69
C ASP A 56 -0.65 11.63 10.35
N GLY A 57 -0.30 10.48 10.88
CA GLY A 57 -1.03 9.23 10.79
C GLY A 57 -1.79 8.94 12.08
N TYR A 58 -2.14 7.67 12.29
CA TYR A 58 -2.83 7.22 13.48
C TYR A 58 -2.14 7.70 14.77
N SER A 59 -2.91 8.27 15.69
CA SER A 59 -2.41 8.85 16.97
C SER A 59 -1.23 9.81 16.76
N GLU A 60 -1.31 10.68 15.76
CA GLU A 60 -0.30 11.70 15.43
C GLU A 60 1.10 11.16 15.13
N LYS A 61 1.21 9.84 14.91
CA LYS A 61 2.46 9.22 14.48
C LYS A 61 2.76 9.57 13.03
N LYS A 62 4.04 9.68 12.72
CA LYS A 62 4.49 10.11 11.38
C LYS A 62 4.26 9.02 10.34
N LEU A 63 3.29 9.25 9.45
CA LEU A 63 2.98 8.41 8.30
C LEU A 63 3.77 8.88 7.07
N LYS A 64 4.47 7.96 6.41
CA LYS A 64 5.25 8.26 5.21
C LYS A 64 4.46 7.94 3.96
N LEU A 65 4.43 8.89 3.03
CA LEU A 65 3.88 8.72 1.69
C LEU A 65 5.00 8.85 0.67
N SER A 66 5.02 7.96 -0.32
CA SER A 66 5.91 8.08 -1.48
C SER A 66 5.08 8.26 -2.73
N ILE A 67 5.28 9.37 -3.42
CA ILE A 67 4.53 9.72 -4.64
C ILE A 67 5.40 9.43 -5.85
N TYR A 68 4.82 8.74 -6.85
CA TYR A 68 5.42 8.44 -8.14
C TYR A 68 4.59 9.07 -9.24
N GLN A 69 5.24 9.77 -10.16
CA GLN A 69 4.59 10.44 -11.27
C GLN A 69 5.51 10.45 -12.49
N ASP A 70 4.95 10.23 -13.68
CA ASP A 70 5.70 10.38 -14.92
C ASP A 70 6.06 11.85 -15.15
N LYS A 71 7.32 12.12 -15.53
CA LYS A 71 7.83 13.45 -15.81
C LYS A 71 7.37 14.00 -17.16
N THR A 72 7.05 13.12 -18.10
CA THR A 72 6.80 13.47 -19.50
C THR A 72 5.42 14.03 -19.74
N GLU A 73 4.47 13.76 -18.86
CA GLU A 73 3.09 14.21 -19.02
C GLU A 73 2.84 15.57 -18.37
N ASN A 74 2.55 16.55 -19.20
CA ASN A 74 2.22 17.90 -18.77
C ASN A 74 0.68 18.14 -18.75
N VAL A 75 -0.06 17.24 -18.09
CA VAL A 75 -1.51 17.33 -17.95
C VAL A 75 -1.86 18.18 -16.73
N SER A 76 -2.93 18.97 -16.82
CA SER A 76 -3.37 19.89 -15.75
C SER A 76 -3.82 19.16 -14.48
N LYS A 77 -4.48 17.99 -14.62
CA LYS A 77 -4.94 17.14 -13.52
C LYS A 77 -4.84 15.66 -13.92
N LYS A 78 -4.38 14.83 -13.02
CA LYS A 78 -4.17 13.38 -13.24
C LYS A 78 -5.01 12.55 -12.29
N PRO A 79 -5.44 11.35 -12.70
CA PRO A 79 -5.95 10.35 -11.76
C PRO A 79 -4.94 10.06 -10.66
N VAL A 80 -5.42 9.63 -9.51
CA VAL A 80 -4.56 9.20 -8.40
C VAL A 80 -4.87 7.77 -8.01
N ILE A 81 -3.82 6.99 -7.77
CA ILE A 81 -3.88 5.62 -7.25
C ILE A 81 -3.24 5.62 -5.87
N LEU A 82 -4.02 5.32 -4.82
CA LEU A 82 -3.46 5.02 -3.51
C LEU A 82 -3.13 3.53 -3.46
N PHE A 83 -1.87 3.20 -3.17
CA PHE A 83 -1.36 1.84 -3.12
C PHE A 83 -1.04 1.42 -1.69
N PHE A 84 -1.60 0.30 -1.26
CA PHE A 84 -1.37 -0.34 0.04
C PHE A 84 -0.68 -1.68 -0.17
N HIS A 85 0.48 -1.88 0.45
CA HIS A 85 1.27 -3.09 0.27
C HIS A 85 0.73 -4.26 1.10
N GLY A 86 1.02 -5.48 0.66
CA GLY A 86 0.79 -6.70 1.41
C GLY A 86 1.81 -6.92 2.53
N GLY A 87 1.69 -8.05 3.22
CA GLY A 87 2.60 -8.42 4.29
C GLY A 87 1.89 -8.73 5.60
N ALA A 88 0.62 -9.19 5.53
CA ALA A 88 -0.17 -9.62 6.69
C ALA A 88 -0.21 -8.59 7.84
N PHE A 89 -0.17 -7.29 7.51
CA PHE A 89 -0.10 -6.15 8.46
C PHE A 89 1.14 -6.12 9.37
N MET A 90 2.14 -6.95 9.10
CA MET A 90 3.32 -7.12 9.97
C MET A 90 4.64 -6.98 9.22
N ILE A 91 4.64 -7.25 7.92
CA ILE A 91 5.85 -7.26 7.10
C ILE A 91 5.87 -5.98 6.24
N LYS A 92 6.99 -5.29 6.25
CA LYS A 92 7.21 -4.08 5.44
C LYS A 92 7.19 -4.39 3.95
N ALA A 93 6.84 -3.37 3.18
CA ALA A 93 6.95 -3.44 1.74
C ALA A 93 8.39 -3.74 1.30
N GLY A 94 8.53 -4.70 0.41
CA GLY A 94 9.77 -4.91 -0.31
C GLY A 94 9.92 -3.96 -1.50
N SER A 95 11.09 -3.98 -2.13
CA SER A 95 11.38 -3.15 -3.32
C SER A 95 10.42 -3.39 -4.49
N HIS A 96 9.83 -4.60 -4.58
CA HIS A 96 8.84 -4.95 -5.61
C HIS A 96 7.57 -4.09 -5.53
N ALA A 97 7.08 -3.77 -4.32
CA ALA A 97 5.89 -2.94 -4.15
C ALA A 97 6.09 -1.52 -4.70
N HIS A 98 7.25 -0.93 -4.41
CA HIS A 98 7.62 0.35 -4.99
C HIS A 98 7.83 0.29 -6.52
N LYS A 99 8.37 -0.84 -7.02
CA LYS A 99 8.51 -1.05 -8.46
C LYS A 99 7.15 -1.14 -9.16
N LEU A 100 6.18 -1.79 -8.50
CA LEU A 100 4.81 -1.85 -9.00
C LEU A 100 4.16 -0.46 -9.07
N CYS A 101 4.38 0.39 -8.06
CA CYS A 101 3.94 1.79 -8.11
C CYS A 101 4.56 2.56 -9.29
N GLU A 102 5.85 2.33 -9.58
CA GLU A 102 6.51 2.92 -10.75
C GLU A 102 5.88 2.44 -12.08
N ILE A 103 5.55 1.14 -12.17
CA ILE A 103 4.88 0.57 -13.34
C ILE A 103 3.49 1.18 -13.51
N TYR A 104 2.69 1.26 -12.44
CA TYR A 104 1.37 1.89 -12.51
C TYR A 104 1.45 3.35 -12.96
N ALA A 105 2.37 4.13 -12.37
CA ALA A 105 2.53 5.54 -12.75
C ALA A 105 2.83 5.71 -14.24
N LYS A 106 3.69 4.85 -14.81
CA LYS A 106 4.05 4.89 -16.24
C LYS A 106 2.94 4.40 -17.15
N ALA A 107 2.32 3.27 -16.79
CA ALA A 107 1.34 2.63 -17.64
C ALA A 107 0.03 3.38 -17.73
N THR A 108 -0.35 4.13 -16.68
CA THR A 108 -1.64 4.81 -16.59
C THR A 108 -1.55 6.34 -16.64
N GLY A 109 -0.35 6.90 -16.59
CA GLY A 109 -0.16 8.36 -16.44
C GLY A 109 -0.67 8.92 -15.10
N SER A 110 -1.08 8.05 -14.17
CA SER A 110 -1.62 8.45 -12.87
C SER A 110 -0.52 8.87 -11.90
N ILE A 111 -0.91 9.66 -10.91
CA ILE A 111 -0.09 9.87 -9.71
C ILE A 111 -0.31 8.67 -8.79
N VAL A 112 0.76 7.96 -8.40
CA VAL A 112 0.66 6.82 -7.48
C VAL A 112 1.19 7.22 -6.12
N VAL A 113 0.36 7.08 -5.09
CA VAL A 113 0.69 7.36 -3.70
C VAL A 113 0.85 6.04 -2.96
N PHE A 114 2.08 5.65 -2.70
CA PHE A 114 2.41 4.53 -1.84
C PHE A 114 2.28 4.95 -0.38
N VAL A 115 1.47 4.22 0.40
CA VAL A 115 1.20 4.47 1.81
C VAL A 115 1.99 3.48 2.66
N ASP A 116 2.99 3.98 3.41
CA ASP A 116 3.82 3.18 4.34
C ASP A 116 3.13 3.11 5.71
N TYR A 117 1.97 2.42 5.76
CA TYR A 117 1.09 2.35 6.92
C TYR A 117 1.75 1.63 8.12
N HIS A 118 1.30 1.94 9.32
CA HIS A 118 1.84 1.36 10.55
C HIS A 118 1.53 -0.13 10.68
N LEU A 119 2.55 -0.89 11.08
CA LEU A 119 2.53 -2.35 11.10
C LEU A 119 2.48 -2.91 12.52
N GLY A 120 1.76 -4.04 12.64
CA GLY A 120 1.84 -4.90 13.82
C GLY A 120 3.21 -5.59 13.98
N PRO A 121 3.49 -6.19 15.14
CA PRO A 121 2.68 -6.13 16.36
C PRO A 121 2.81 -4.81 17.14
N LYS A 122 3.72 -3.90 16.71
CA LYS A 122 3.96 -2.62 17.39
C LYS A 122 2.71 -1.71 17.37
N HIS A 123 1.95 -1.78 16.29
CA HIS A 123 0.72 -1.04 16.11
C HIS A 123 -0.43 -2.02 15.84
N PRO A 124 -1.58 -1.92 16.53
CA PRO A 124 -2.72 -2.79 16.29
C PRO A 124 -3.27 -2.59 14.88
N ILE A 125 -3.89 -3.64 14.32
CA ILE A 125 -4.41 -3.62 12.92
C ILE A 125 -5.27 -2.39 12.59
N PRO A 126 -6.18 -1.89 13.47
CA PRO A 126 -6.96 -0.69 13.18
C PRO A 126 -6.14 0.53 12.77
N CYS A 127 -4.87 0.64 13.23
CA CYS A 127 -3.99 1.73 12.82
C CYS A 127 -3.77 1.80 11.31
N ALA A 128 -3.65 0.65 10.63
CA ALA A 128 -3.44 0.60 9.19
C ALA A 128 -4.64 1.18 8.41
N PHE A 129 -5.86 0.96 8.89
CA PHE A 129 -7.07 1.52 8.28
C PHE A 129 -7.19 3.02 8.53
N GLU A 130 -6.80 3.49 9.71
CA GLU A 130 -6.76 4.93 10.02
C GLU A 130 -5.70 5.63 9.16
N ASP A 131 -4.50 5.06 9.05
CA ASP A 131 -3.45 5.59 8.18
C ASP A 131 -3.91 5.69 6.72
N ALA A 132 -4.59 4.66 6.22
CA ALA A 132 -5.11 4.65 4.87
C ALA A 132 -6.16 5.75 4.65
N TRP A 133 -7.04 5.95 5.64
CA TRP A 133 -8.03 7.02 5.61
C TRP A 133 -7.38 8.39 5.64
N LEU A 134 -6.43 8.62 6.54
CA LEU A 134 -5.69 9.88 6.65
C LEU A 134 -4.90 10.19 5.38
N ALA A 135 -4.31 9.17 4.74
CA ALA A 135 -3.64 9.32 3.46
C ALA A 135 -4.62 9.74 2.34
N LEU A 136 -5.82 9.14 2.29
CA LEU A 136 -6.88 9.52 1.34
C LEU A 136 -7.33 10.96 1.56
N GLN A 137 -7.60 11.34 2.81
CA GLN A 137 -7.98 12.71 3.15
C GLN A 137 -6.88 13.71 2.78
N TRP A 138 -5.62 13.38 3.07
CA TRP A 138 -4.50 14.24 2.72
C TRP A 138 -4.37 14.45 1.21
N VAL A 139 -4.51 13.39 0.40
CA VAL A 139 -4.52 13.50 -1.06
C VAL A 139 -5.65 14.41 -1.53
N HIS A 140 -6.85 14.25 -0.97
CA HIS A 140 -8.00 15.07 -1.31
C HIS A 140 -7.78 16.55 -0.95
N GLN A 141 -7.26 16.84 0.22
CA GLN A 141 -6.98 18.21 0.70
C GLN A 141 -5.88 18.89 -0.12
N ASN A 142 -4.89 18.12 -0.58
CA ASN A 142 -3.73 18.63 -1.33
C ASN A 142 -3.86 18.46 -2.85
N HIS A 143 -5.05 18.16 -3.37
CA HIS A 143 -5.26 17.80 -4.78
C HIS A 143 -4.81 18.89 -5.77
N LEU A 144 -4.93 20.15 -5.43
CA LEU A 144 -4.49 21.25 -6.29
C LEU A 144 -2.97 21.28 -6.43
N SER A 145 -2.24 21.22 -5.31
CA SER A 145 -0.77 21.22 -5.28
C SER A 145 -0.16 19.95 -5.90
N LEU A 146 -0.86 18.82 -5.77
CA LEU A 146 -0.49 17.54 -6.35
C LEU A 146 -0.93 17.41 -7.82
N LYS A 147 -1.79 18.30 -8.31
CA LYS A 147 -2.44 18.22 -9.64
C LYS A 147 -3.28 16.94 -9.80
N VAL A 148 -4.00 16.55 -8.76
CA VAL A 148 -4.87 15.37 -8.72
C VAL A 148 -6.29 15.75 -9.18
N ASP A 149 -6.87 14.89 -10.01
CA ASP A 149 -8.30 14.90 -10.33
C ASP A 149 -9.05 14.11 -9.25
N ILE A 150 -9.70 14.79 -8.32
CA ILE A 150 -10.43 14.16 -7.20
C ILE A 150 -11.65 13.35 -7.64
N SER A 151 -12.11 13.48 -8.88
CA SER A 151 -13.15 12.61 -9.43
C SER A 151 -12.62 11.24 -9.88
N LYS A 152 -11.29 11.07 -9.91
CA LYS A 152 -10.60 9.87 -10.39
C LYS A 152 -9.64 9.32 -9.33
N ILE A 153 -10.17 9.06 -8.15
CA ILE A 153 -9.43 8.40 -7.06
C ILE A 153 -9.60 6.90 -7.19
N ILE A 154 -8.50 6.19 -7.28
CA ILE A 154 -8.43 4.73 -7.35
C ILE A 154 -7.68 4.25 -6.12
N VAL A 155 -8.12 3.15 -5.53
CA VAL A 155 -7.40 2.49 -4.44
C VAL A 155 -7.05 1.08 -4.83
N THR A 156 -5.85 0.64 -4.47
CA THR A 156 -5.38 -0.70 -4.80
C THR A 156 -4.44 -1.23 -3.72
N GLY A 157 -4.31 -2.54 -3.66
CA GLY A 157 -3.34 -3.19 -2.79
C GLY A 157 -3.33 -4.69 -3.00
N ASP A 158 -2.25 -5.31 -2.53
CA ASP A 158 -2.04 -6.75 -2.58
C ASP A 158 -2.26 -7.39 -1.20
N SER A 159 -2.97 -8.52 -1.13
CA SER A 159 -3.23 -9.27 0.10
C SER A 159 -3.77 -8.37 1.24
N ALA A 160 -3.04 -8.19 2.34
CA ALA A 160 -3.42 -7.29 3.44
C ALA A 160 -3.72 -5.86 2.96
N GLY A 161 -2.96 -5.36 1.98
CA GLY A 161 -3.20 -4.06 1.35
C GLY A 161 -4.51 -4.03 0.53
N GLY A 162 -4.85 -5.14 -0.13
CA GLY A 162 -6.15 -5.32 -0.78
C GLY A 162 -7.30 -5.25 0.21
N TYR A 163 -7.14 -5.85 1.40
CA TYR A 163 -8.12 -5.76 2.48
C TYR A 163 -8.28 -4.33 3.02
N ILE A 164 -7.18 -3.56 3.14
CA ILE A 164 -7.25 -2.12 3.46
C ILE A 164 -8.05 -1.38 2.39
N ALA A 165 -7.69 -1.55 1.12
CA ALA A 165 -8.36 -0.89 -0.01
C ALA A 165 -9.86 -1.20 -0.04
N ALA A 166 -10.26 -2.46 0.16
CA ALA A 166 -11.67 -2.90 0.18
C ALA A 166 -12.50 -2.27 1.31
N ASN A 167 -11.86 -1.91 2.41
CA ASN A 167 -12.55 -1.36 3.58
C ASN A 167 -12.44 0.17 3.68
N LEU A 168 -11.70 0.82 2.79
CA LEU A 168 -11.43 2.26 2.89
C LEU A 168 -12.69 3.13 2.75
N GLU A 169 -13.64 2.70 1.94
CA GLU A 169 -14.90 3.43 1.69
C GLU A 169 -16.03 3.09 2.69
N LYS A 170 -15.89 1.97 3.40
CA LYS A 170 -16.95 1.51 4.32
C LYS A 170 -17.12 2.47 5.49
N ASN A 171 -18.38 2.90 5.71
CA ASN A 171 -18.83 3.66 6.87
C ASN A 171 -18.16 5.05 7.07
N ARG A 172 -17.63 5.68 6.00
CA ARG A 172 -17.00 6.99 6.11
C ARG A 172 -17.54 7.96 5.06
N ASN A 173 -18.01 9.11 5.50
CA ASN A 173 -18.33 10.24 4.64
C ASN A 173 -17.02 10.92 4.20
N GLY A 174 -16.46 10.49 3.11
CA GLY A 174 -15.16 10.97 2.62
C GLY A 174 -15.10 11.15 1.10
N PRO A 175 -13.90 11.35 0.56
CA PRO A 175 -13.69 11.45 -0.87
C PRO A 175 -14.21 10.21 -1.59
N LYS A 176 -14.97 10.42 -2.67
CA LYS A 176 -15.52 9.32 -3.47
C LYS A 176 -14.39 8.55 -4.16
N ILE A 177 -14.35 7.23 -3.99
CA ILE A 177 -13.45 6.32 -4.68
C ILE A 177 -14.14 5.88 -5.97
N LEU A 178 -13.47 6.11 -7.11
CA LEU A 178 -13.98 5.73 -8.43
C LEU A 178 -13.87 4.22 -8.67
N PHE A 179 -12.76 3.63 -8.23
CA PHE A 179 -12.46 2.22 -8.53
C PHE A 179 -11.56 1.59 -7.45
N GLN A 180 -11.82 0.32 -7.17
CA GLN A 180 -10.99 -0.51 -6.28
C GLN A 180 -10.41 -1.68 -7.07
N LEU A 181 -9.07 -1.80 -7.08
CA LEU A 181 -8.35 -2.95 -7.64
C LEU A 181 -7.75 -3.78 -6.51
N LEU A 182 -8.33 -4.93 -6.24
CA LEU A 182 -7.95 -5.83 -5.15
C LEU A 182 -7.16 -7.02 -5.72
N VAL A 183 -5.92 -7.19 -5.25
CA VAL A 183 -5.01 -8.23 -5.74
C VAL A 183 -4.77 -9.26 -4.63
N TYR A 184 -5.00 -10.55 -4.93
CA TYR A 184 -4.83 -11.67 -4.00
C TYR A 184 -4.04 -12.82 -4.64
#